data_ed0918e6a0736b0c55c8864a329a683a
#
_entry.id   ed0918e6a0736b0c55c8864a329a683a
#
_cell.length_a   1.000
_cell.length_b   1.000
_cell.length_c   1.000
_cell.angle_alpha   90.00
_cell.angle_beta   90.00
_cell.angle_gamma   90.00
#
_symmetry.space_group_name_H-M   'P 1'
#
loop_
_entity.id
_entity.type
_entity.pdbx_description
1 polymer ?
#
loop_
_entity_poly.entity_id
_entity_poly.type
_entity_poly.pdbx_seq_one_letter_code
_entity_poly.pdbx_strand_id
1 'polypeptide(L)'
;MSSYSASIWRRSSNKLRQSEIWLEYFYLAVLFLAALILFSVNLAGLPLLDPSEGILAQVAKQIYQSSEPLRGIFPTLWNEPYLATPPLVHNLVAIAYSLLGVNELATRLPGALLGAISTILVYSIGREIFVARLPALFSALVYLTCLPVVRFSRLATLDGPLLCFEVLTIWAILRSRRDLRWSLAAGLGFSLMSLTKGLFSLHILLLIGLFLLWDTPRLLTSTYFWAGLALGTLPSAAWYFAQWVRYHELHSAKLLALFLAQTPSVTIELGLPVGYYLLQGVQYFVPWSLVAFAGLTSIKHNFHWGWGKLLAVWLGGYFVLGFLGLHQDYWLVLPLYPPLALAAGRQLDRIRNLPSYVAYPQVWTYCFVLMSVLAAAAGLYWGLHHYIDFYLPFICSSLSVTFGIVAIAIAQREKQFIPLLFWGLYVSIFLLLVSPHWIWELNTTESIEPIAELIRRHTPPKATIYSSMSDARGSLNFYSDRQVIPQSIDELQQHWQHNSTVYLLIDSPAREKLDLPQQAIVKDDQFNSTNWILAIKNNSSVSANPN
;
A
#
# COMPACT_ATOMS: atom_id res chain seq x y z
N MET A 1 6.99 33.28 53.60
CA MET A 1 7.95 32.63 52.67
C MET A 1 7.39 31.44 51.90
N SER A 2 6.17 30.94 52.14
CA SER A 2 5.63 29.72 51.51
C SER A 2 4.95 29.91 50.12
N SER A 3 4.42 31.10 49.80
CA SER A 3 3.71 31.34 48.55
C SER A 3 4.64 31.56 47.33
N TYR A 4 5.83 32.07 47.56
CA TYR A 4 6.81 32.36 46.48
C TYR A 4 7.48 31.11 45.97
N SER A 5 7.78 30.14 46.83
CA SER A 5 8.33 28.84 46.43
C SER A 5 7.32 27.99 45.63
N ALA A 6 6.03 28.00 46.01
CA ALA A 6 4.99 27.28 45.31
C ALA A 6 4.73 27.82 43.88
N SER A 7 4.88 29.15 43.68
CA SER A 7 4.73 29.76 42.35
C SER A 7 5.91 29.44 41.41
N ILE A 8 7.14 29.33 41.93
CA ILE A 8 8.32 28.94 41.16
C ILE A 8 8.23 27.46 40.75
N TRP A 9 7.80 26.58 41.67
CA TRP A 9 7.59 25.16 41.37
C TRP A 9 6.49 24.96 40.33
N ARG A 10 5.36 25.66 40.40
CA ARG A 10 4.30 25.60 39.38
C ARG A 10 4.76 26.16 38.03
N ARG A 11 5.54 27.25 37.99
CA ARG A 11 6.10 27.78 36.73
C ARG A 11 7.16 26.83 36.13
N SER A 12 7.99 26.24 36.96
CA SER A 12 8.97 25.23 36.51
C SER A 12 8.29 23.97 35.97
N SER A 13 7.29 23.42 36.68
CA SER A 13 6.52 22.26 36.23
C SER A 13 5.72 22.52 34.94
N ASN A 14 5.15 23.74 34.80
CA ASN A 14 4.44 24.11 33.57
C ASN A 14 5.40 24.29 32.39
N LYS A 15 6.58 24.87 32.58
CA LYS A 15 7.59 24.99 31.54
C LYS A 15 8.13 23.61 31.11
N LEU A 16 8.41 22.71 32.04
CA LEU A 16 8.79 21.33 31.75
C LEU A 16 7.69 20.59 30.99
N ARG A 17 6.45 20.70 31.42
CA ARG A 17 5.30 20.11 30.71
C ARG A 17 5.13 20.70 29.32
N GLN A 18 5.36 21.98 29.15
CA GLN A 18 5.25 22.67 27.86
C GLN A 18 6.40 22.24 26.91
N SER A 19 7.64 22.13 27.41
CA SER A 19 8.76 21.63 26.61
C SER A 19 8.56 20.17 26.16
N GLU A 20 7.96 19.34 27.01
CA GLU A 20 7.59 17.96 26.71
C GLU A 20 6.56 17.88 25.56
N ILE A 21 5.56 18.75 25.56
CA ILE A 21 4.53 18.82 24.53
C ILE A 21 5.15 19.28 23.19
N TRP A 22 5.98 20.32 23.22
CA TRP A 22 6.67 20.81 22.02
C TRP A 22 7.58 19.75 21.40
N LEU A 23 8.25 18.96 22.21
CA LEU A 23 9.10 17.88 21.76
C LEU A 23 8.27 16.75 21.07
N GLU A 24 7.06 16.46 21.58
CA GLU A 24 6.16 15.50 20.91
C GLU A 24 5.72 16.02 19.53
N TYR A 25 5.28 17.27 19.43
CA TYR A 25 4.91 17.85 18.14
C TYR A 25 6.10 17.91 17.17
N PHE A 26 7.30 18.18 17.67
CA PHE A 26 8.50 18.16 16.86
C PHE A 26 8.78 16.77 16.27
N TYR A 27 8.70 15.71 17.06
CA TYR A 27 8.85 14.34 16.54
C TYR A 27 7.77 13.98 15.52
N LEU A 28 6.51 14.31 15.78
CA LEU A 28 5.41 14.10 14.84
C LEU A 28 5.66 14.84 13.51
N ALA A 29 6.06 16.11 13.58
CA ALA A 29 6.34 16.91 12.39
C ALA A 29 7.52 16.37 11.58
N VAL A 30 8.62 16.02 12.24
CA VAL A 30 9.82 15.47 11.56
C VAL A 30 9.52 14.12 10.93
N LEU A 31 8.82 13.23 11.63
CA LEU A 31 8.43 11.93 11.09
C LEU A 31 7.47 12.08 9.90
N PHE A 32 6.49 12.99 10.01
CA PHE A 32 5.56 13.26 8.92
C PHE A 32 6.27 13.82 7.69
N LEU A 33 7.14 14.80 7.86
CA LEU A 33 7.90 15.40 6.76
C LEU A 33 8.86 14.40 6.12
N ALA A 34 9.57 13.60 6.92
CA ALA A 34 10.44 12.55 6.41
C ALA A 34 9.65 11.50 5.61
N ALA A 35 8.49 11.09 6.12
CA ALA A 35 7.60 10.16 5.41
C ALA A 35 7.01 10.79 4.14
N LEU A 36 6.58 12.04 4.20
CA LEU A 36 6.02 12.75 3.06
C LEU A 36 7.05 12.89 1.94
N ILE A 37 8.29 13.28 2.25
CA ILE A 37 9.38 13.36 1.27
C ILE A 37 9.60 11.99 0.63
N LEU A 38 9.74 10.94 1.44
CA LEU A 38 10.04 9.61 0.94
C LEU A 38 8.91 9.05 0.07
N PHE A 39 7.65 9.24 0.50
CA PHE A 39 6.51 8.65 -0.20
C PHE A 39 6.04 9.48 -1.40
N SER A 40 6.36 10.78 -1.49
CA SER A 40 5.92 11.63 -2.60
C SER A 40 6.97 11.88 -3.68
N VAL A 41 8.25 11.55 -3.44
CA VAL A 41 9.31 11.75 -4.44
C VAL A 41 9.04 10.91 -5.69
N ASN A 42 9.15 11.49 -6.89
CA ASN A 42 9.05 10.81 -8.19
C ASN A 42 7.78 9.94 -8.38
N LEU A 43 6.61 10.40 -7.91
CA LEU A 43 5.34 9.68 -8.10
C LEU A 43 4.87 9.66 -9.56
N ALA A 44 5.22 10.69 -10.34
CA ALA A 44 4.86 10.82 -11.76
C ALA A 44 5.85 10.14 -12.71
N GLY A 45 6.98 9.63 -12.20
CA GLY A 45 8.09 9.17 -13.06
C GLY A 45 7.86 7.82 -13.76
N LEU A 46 6.80 7.09 -13.43
CA LEU A 46 6.50 5.78 -14.01
C LEU A 46 4.99 5.65 -14.32
N PRO A 47 4.63 4.97 -15.41
CA PRO A 47 3.24 4.70 -15.75
C PRO A 47 2.51 3.92 -14.66
N LEU A 48 1.18 3.91 -14.73
CA LEU A 48 0.33 3.19 -13.77
C LEU A 48 0.46 1.68 -13.96
N LEU A 49 0.56 0.97 -12.84
CA LEU A 49 0.69 -0.49 -12.81
C LEU A 49 -0.67 -1.17 -13.00
N ASP A 50 -0.73 -2.15 -13.92
CA ASP A 50 -1.90 -3.00 -14.09
C ASP A 50 -1.92 -4.19 -13.12
N PRO A 51 -3.13 -4.69 -12.80
CA PRO A 51 -4.44 -4.10 -13.09
C PRO A 51 -4.87 -3.05 -12.06
N SER A 52 -4.22 -3.01 -10.89
CA SER A 52 -4.72 -2.34 -9.68
C SER A 52 -4.77 -0.82 -9.79
N GLU A 53 -3.66 -0.16 -10.19
CA GLU A 53 -3.63 1.30 -10.32
C GLU A 53 -4.49 1.77 -11.49
N GLY A 54 -4.46 1.06 -12.62
CA GLY A 54 -5.19 1.43 -13.82
C GLY A 54 -6.70 1.44 -13.62
N ILE A 55 -7.26 0.41 -12.97
CA ILE A 55 -8.72 0.34 -12.69
C ILE A 55 -9.12 1.45 -11.72
N LEU A 56 -8.36 1.63 -10.63
CA LEU A 56 -8.64 2.67 -9.64
C LEU A 56 -8.61 4.05 -10.27
N ALA A 57 -7.59 4.34 -11.09
CA ALA A 57 -7.44 5.60 -11.81
C ALA A 57 -8.59 5.85 -12.78
N GLN A 58 -9.00 4.82 -13.53
CA GLN A 58 -10.10 4.94 -14.49
C GLN A 58 -11.44 5.22 -13.82
N VAL A 59 -11.76 4.53 -12.72
CA VAL A 59 -12.99 4.80 -11.94
C VAL A 59 -12.96 6.21 -11.35
N ALA A 60 -11.84 6.62 -10.77
CA ALA A 60 -11.67 7.97 -10.22
C ALA A 60 -11.78 9.06 -11.29
N LYS A 61 -11.26 8.83 -12.51
CA LYS A 61 -11.39 9.72 -13.66
C LYS A 61 -12.85 9.88 -14.07
N GLN A 62 -13.63 8.80 -14.09
CA GLN A 62 -15.06 8.86 -14.41
C GLN A 62 -15.87 9.58 -13.31
N ILE A 63 -15.51 9.43 -12.04
CA ILE A 63 -16.11 10.23 -10.96
C ILE A 63 -15.81 11.72 -11.19
N TYR A 64 -14.55 12.07 -11.45
CA TYR A 64 -14.13 13.45 -11.68
C TYR A 64 -14.80 14.12 -12.89
N GLN A 65 -14.94 13.39 -13.99
CA GLN A 65 -15.53 13.90 -15.23
C GLN A 65 -17.05 13.93 -15.22
N SER A 66 -17.70 13.30 -14.25
CA SER A 66 -19.15 13.23 -14.18
C SER A 66 -19.75 14.53 -13.64
N SER A 67 -20.83 14.98 -14.27
CA SER A 67 -21.70 16.05 -13.75
C SER A 67 -22.73 15.56 -12.74
N GLU A 68 -22.87 14.23 -12.56
CA GLU A 68 -23.85 13.63 -11.65
C GLU A 68 -23.36 13.67 -10.20
N PRO A 69 -24.07 14.34 -9.26
CA PRO A 69 -23.61 14.46 -7.86
C PRO A 69 -23.46 13.13 -7.13
N LEU A 70 -24.24 12.12 -7.51
CA LEU A 70 -24.25 10.80 -6.87
C LEU A 70 -23.17 9.85 -7.40
N ARG A 71 -22.42 10.25 -8.41
CA ARG A 71 -21.36 9.39 -9.00
C ARG A 71 -20.26 9.04 -8.01
N GLY A 72 -19.94 9.94 -7.09
CA GLY A 72 -19.01 9.66 -6.01
C GLY A 72 -19.50 8.64 -4.98
N ILE A 73 -20.82 8.49 -4.82
CA ILE A 73 -21.41 7.50 -3.90
C ILE A 73 -21.59 6.15 -4.63
N PHE A 74 -21.99 6.20 -5.89
CA PHE A 74 -22.26 5.05 -6.75
C PHE A 74 -21.41 5.12 -8.02
N PRO A 75 -20.11 4.78 -7.91
CA PRO A 75 -19.20 4.86 -9.05
C PRO A 75 -19.62 3.91 -10.16
N THR A 76 -19.25 4.26 -11.38
CA THR A 76 -19.43 3.41 -12.56
C THR A 76 -18.11 3.23 -13.29
N LEU A 77 -18.02 2.16 -14.05
CA LEU A 77 -16.94 1.91 -15.00
C LEU A 77 -17.57 1.65 -16.37
N TRP A 78 -17.34 2.53 -17.33
CA TRP A 78 -17.93 2.48 -18.68
C TRP A 78 -19.48 2.39 -18.69
N ASN A 79 -20.12 3.21 -17.85
CA ASN A 79 -21.57 3.26 -17.61
C ASN A 79 -22.19 2.08 -16.86
N GLU A 80 -21.42 1.02 -16.60
CA GLU A 80 -21.86 -0.08 -15.74
C GLU A 80 -21.56 0.23 -14.27
N PRO A 81 -22.42 -0.18 -13.32
CA PRO A 81 -22.17 0.02 -11.90
C PRO A 81 -20.86 -0.65 -11.46
N TYR A 82 -19.95 0.11 -10.86
CA TYR A 82 -18.73 -0.43 -10.31
C TYR A 82 -18.95 -0.88 -8.87
N LEU A 83 -19.07 -2.19 -8.67
CA LEU A 83 -19.47 -2.80 -7.40
C LEU A 83 -18.34 -3.60 -6.73
N ALA A 84 -17.16 -3.68 -7.38
CA ALA A 84 -16.04 -4.49 -6.90
C ALA A 84 -15.47 -3.97 -5.56
N THR A 85 -15.40 -2.66 -5.38
CA THR A 85 -14.88 -2.05 -4.16
C THR A 85 -15.66 -0.78 -3.79
N PRO A 86 -15.73 -0.44 -2.47
CA PRO A 86 -16.36 0.81 -2.02
C PRO A 86 -15.61 2.06 -2.51
N PRO A 87 -16.27 3.23 -2.54
CA PRO A 87 -15.80 4.38 -3.32
C PRO A 87 -14.80 5.32 -2.64
N LEU A 88 -14.43 5.10 -1.37
CA LEU A 88 -13.67 6.09 -0.59
C LEU A 88 -12.35 6.49 -1.28
N VAL A 89 -11.51 5.52 -1.64
CA VAL A 89 -10.20 5.81 -2.23
C VAL A 89 -10.34 6.40 -3.62
N HIS A 90 -11.31 5.94 -4.41
CA HIS A 90 -11.62 6.50 -5.73
C HIS A 90 -12.02 7.99 -5.63
N ASN A 91 -12.80 8.36 -4.62
CA ASN A 91 -13.16 9.76 -4.37
C ASN A 91 -11.95 10.59 -3.93
N LEU A 92 -11.06 10.06 -3.10
CA LEU A 92 -9.83 10.77 -2.71
C LEU A 92 -8.96 11.06 -3.94
N VAL A 93 -8.85 10.12 -4.88
CA VAL A 93 -8.14 10.33 -6.14
C VAL A 93 -8.89 11.30 -7.05
N ALA A 94 -10.22 11.22 -7.14
CA ALA A 94 -11.03 12.18 -7.92
C ALA A 94 -10.87 13.62 -7.39
N ILE A 95 -10.79 13.80 -6.06
CA ILE A 95 -10.47 15.09 -5.44
C ILE A 95 -9.05 15.54 -5.83
N ALA A 96 -8.06 14.63 -5.82
CA ALA A 96 -6.71 14.98 -6.27
C ALA A 96 -6.70 15.39 -7.75
N TYR A 97 -7.50 14.76 -8.60
CA TYR A 97 -7.67 15.15 -10.01
C TYR A 97 -8.27 16.56 -10.17
N SER A 98 -9.17 16.96 -9.29
CA SER A 98 -9.72 18.33 -9.34
C SER A 98 -8.70 19.41 -8.97
N LEU A 99 -7.65 19.07 -8.22
CA LEU A 99 -6.61 19.99 -7.77
C LEU A 99 -5.39 20.00 -8.70
N LEU A 100 -5.00 18.84 -9.24
CA LEU A 100 -3.72 18.64 -9.93
C LEU A 100 -3.90 18.20 -11.39
N GLY A 101 -5.14 18.00 -11.86
CA GLY A 101 -5.41 17.39 -13.14
C GLY A 101 -5.27 15.86 -13.13
N VAL A 102 -5.68 15.22 -14.23
CA VAL A 102 -5.65 13.76 -14.37
C VAL A 102 -4.25 13.34 -14.81
N ASN A 103 -3.46 12.81 -13.87
CA ASN A 103 -2.09 12.33 -14.07
C ASN A 103 -1.69 11.31 -12.99
N GLU A 104 -0.52 10.68 -13.14
CA GLU A 104 0.02 9.66 -12.23
C GLU A 104 0.27 10.21 -10.83
N LEU A 105 0.80 11.45 -10.73
CA LEU A 105 1.04 12.12 -9.46
C LEU A 105 -0.26 12.23 -8.65
N ALA A 106 -1.30 12.78 -9.27
CA ALA A 106 -2.60 12.96 -8.63
C ALA A 106 -3.25 11.63 -8.25
N THR A 107 -3.03 10.58 -9.06
CA THR A 107 -3.52 9.23 -8.79
C THR A 107 -2.88 8.63 -7.53
N ARG A 108 -1.57 8.81 -7.34
CA ARG A 108 -0.78 8.21 -6.25
C ARG A 108 -0.73 9.06 -4.97
N LEU A 109 -0.93 10.36 -5.08
CA LEU A 109 -0.79 11.30 -3.97
C LEU A 109 -1.64 10.98 -2.73
N PRO A 110 -2.93 10.58 -2.84
CA PRO A 110 -3.72 10.22 -1.67
C PRO A 110 -3.13 9.05 -0.88
N GLY A 111 -2.62 8.02 -1.56
CA GLY A 111 -1.91 6.91 -0.94
C GLY A 111 -0.65 7.36 -0.19
N ALA A 112 0.17 8.21 -0.81
CA ALA A 112 1.39 8.76 -0.22
C ALA A 112 1.11 9.59 1.05
N LEU A 113 0.08 10.42 1.04
CA LEU A 113 -0.35 11.21 2.21
C LEU A 113 -0.83 10.31 3.35
N LEU A 114 -1.67 9.32 3.06
CA LEU A 114 -2.14 8.36 4.05
C LEU A 114 -1.00 7.50 4.61
N GLY A 115 -0.03 7.13 3.77
CA GLY A 115 1.20 6.46 4.20
C GLY A 115 2.01 7.32 5.18
N ALA A 116 2.17 8.62 4.92
CA ALA A 116 2.84 9.53 5.83
C ALA A 116 2.08 9.67 7.17
N ILE A 117 0.75 9.72 7.13
CA ILE A 117 -0.10 9.71 8.32
C ILE A 117 0.06 8.40 9.09
N SER A 118 0.11 7.25 8.42
CA SER A 118 0.29 5.96 9.09
C SER A 118 1.60 5.87 9.87
N THR A 119 2.66 6.52 9.40
CA THR A 119 3.95 6.58 10.11
C THR A 119 3.85 7.29 11.45
N ILE A 120 3.16 8.45 11.51
CA ILE A 120 2.93 9.14 12.78
C ILE A 120 1.94 8.41 13.70
N LEU A 121 1.01 7.64 13.12
CA LEU A 121 0.09 6.80 13.89
C LEU A 121 0.84 5.62 14.55
N VAL A 122 1.81 5.00 13.88
CA VAL A 122 2.66 3.95 14.48
C VAL A 122 3.49 4.53 15.63
N TYR A 123 4.06 5.74 15.47
CA TYR A 123 4.69 6.46 16.60
C TYR A 123 3.69 6.63 17.76
N SER A 124 2.49 7.08 17.46
CA SER A 124 1.43 7.35 18.45
C SER A 124 0.98 6.08 19.18
N ILE A 125 0.89 4.94 18.48
CA ILE A 125 0.67 3.62 19.11
C ILE A 125 1.83 3.30 20.06
N GLY A 126 3.08 3.48 19.60
CA GLY A 126 4.25 3.27 20.44
C GLY A 126 4.20 4.11 21.72
N ARG A 127 3.72 5.37 21.64
CA ARG A 127 3.54 6.26 22.81
C ARG A 127 2.44 5.81 23.77
N GLU A 128 1.43 5.10 23.29
CA GLU A 128 0.37 4.55 24.15
C GLU A 128 0.79 3.26 24.87
N ILE A 129 1.70 2.48 24.25
CA ILE A 129 2.08 1.16 24.78
C ILE A 129 3.45 1.14 25.47
N PHE A 130 4.36 2.05 25.14
CA PHE A 130 5.68 2.17 25.76
C PHE A 130 5.75 3.38 26.69
N VAL A 131 6.42 3.23 27.83
CA VAL A 131 6.64 4.33 28.77
C VAL A 131 7.62 5.36 28.21
N ALA A 132 8.73 4.89 27.60
CA ALA A 132 9.74 5.75 27.01
C ALA A 132 9.38 6.17 25.57
N ARG A 133 9.93 7.31 25.12
CA ARG A 133 9.69 7.83 23.76
C ARG A 133 10.51 7.10 22.70
N LEU A 134 11.74 6.71 23.03
CA LEU A 134 12.67 6.14 22.08
C LEU A 134 12.17 4.85 21.40
N PRO A 135 11.57 3.89 22.11
CA PRO A 135 10.97 2.73 21.46
C PRO A 135 9.91 3.12 20.42
N ALA A 136 9.09 4.12 20.72
CA ALA A 136 8.08 4.62 19.79
C ALA A 136 8.70 5.27 18.56
N LEU A 137 9.75 6.10 18.76
CA LEU A 137 10.49 6.73 17.67
C LEU A 137 11.16 5.69 16.78
N PHE A 138 11.85 4.72 17.37
CA PHE A 138 12.49 3.64 16.60
C PHE A 138 11.45 2.80 15.85
N SER A 139 10.28 2.53 16.44
CA SER A 139 9.20 1.83 15.74
C SER A 139 8.72 2.58 14.50
N ALA A 140 8.53 3.89 14.61
CA ALA A 140 8.12 4.71 13.47
C ALA A 140 9.21 4.79 12.39
N LEU A 141 10.49 4.86 12.77
CA LEU A 141 11.61 4.86 11.83
C LEU A 141 11.80 3.50 11.14
N VAL A 142 11.61 2.38 11.85
CA VAL A 142 11.58 1.03 11.25
C VAL A 142 10.44 0.94 10.25
N TYR A 143 9.25 1.40 10.62
CA TYR A 143 8.08 1.40 9.75
C TYR A 143 8.28 2.26 8.51
N LEU A 144 8.84 3.46 8.67
CA LEU A 144 9.17 4.40 7.58
C LEU A 144 10.17 3.81 6.58
N THR A 145 11.12 3.01 7.04
CA THR A 145 12.15 2.37 6.21
C THR A 145 11.83 0.91 5.86
N CYS A 146 10.58 0.49 6.06
CA CYS A 146 10.07 -0.80 5.63
C CYS A 146 9.66 -0.75 4.15
N LEU A 147 10.39 -1.45 3.30
CA LEU A 147 10.21 -1.38 1.84
C LEU A 147 8.77 -1.67 1.37
N PRO A 148 8.05 -2.72 1.84
CA PRO A 148 6.66 -2.92 1.49
C PRO A 148 5.74 -1.76 1.89
N VAL A 149 5.91 -1.19 3.08
CA VAL A 149 5.13 -0.04 3.53
C VAL A 149 5.35 1.16 2.61
N VAL A 150 6.62 1.46 2.30
CA VAL A 150 6.99 2.54 1.37
C VAL A 150 6.33 2.32 0.02
N ARG A 151 6.44 1.12 -0.54
CA ARG A 151 5.92 0.79 -1.86
C ARG A 151 4.40 0.90 -1.94
N PHE A 152 3.66 0.23 -1.03
CA PHE A 152 2.19 0.25 -1.04
C PHE A 152 1.59 1.59 -0.63
N SER A 153 2.33 2.43 0.09
CA SER A 153 1.93 3.83 0.32
C SER A 153 2.04 4.69 -0.93
N ARG A 154 2.90 4.33 -1.88
CA ARG A 154 3.14 5.09 -3.12
C ARG A 154 2.27 4.63 -4.28
N LEU A 155 1.96 3.34 -4.35
CA LEU A 155 1.07 2.79 -5.37
C LEU A 155 -0.37 3.27 -5.13
N ALA A 156 -1.08 3.56 -6.21
CA ALA A 156 -2.51 3.87 -6.16
C ALA A 156 -3.33 2.58 -6.02
N THR A 157 -3.18 1.92 -4.89
CA THR A 157 -3.92 0.72 -4.50
C THR A 157 -4.77 0.99 -3.26
N LEU A 158 -5.65 0.05 -2.94
CA LEU A 158 -6.47 0.14 -1.73
C LEU A 158 -5.70 -0.24 -0.46
N ASP A 159 -4.56 -0.94 -0.58
CA ASP A 159 -3.89 -1.58 0.53
C ASP A 159 -3.15 -0.58 1.44
N GLY A 160 -2.49 0.42 0.85
CA GLY A 160 -1.85 1.50 1.62
C GLY A 160 -2.84 2.32 2.47
N PRO A 161 -3.92 2.85 1.87
CA PRO A 161 -5.02 3.48 2.61
C PRO A 161 -5.65 2.59 3.68
N LEU A 162 -5.91 1.32 3.37
CA LEU A 162 -6.46 0.35 4.30
C LEU A 162 -5.58 0.19 5.54
N LEU A 163 -4.26 0.03 5.35
CA LEU A 163 -3.29 -0.07 6.44
C LEU A 163 -3.30 1.19 7.33
N CYS A 164 -3.37 2.38 6.72
CA CYS A 164 -3.46 3.63 7.48
C CYS A 164 -4.69 3.65 8.39
N PHE A 165 -5.86 3.27 7.86
CA PHE A 165 -7.11 3.27 8.63
C PHE A 165 -7.14 2.16 9.68
N GLU A 166 -6.49 1.03 9.44
CA GLU A 166 -6.28 -0.02 10.44
C GLU A 166 -5.46 0.49 11.63
N VAL A 167 -4.29 1.08 11.34
CA VAL A 167 -3.41 1.65 12.37
C VAL A 167 -4.12 2.77 13.14
N LEU A 168 -4.93 3.60 12.45
CA LEU A 168 -5.78 4.61 13.08
C LEU A 168 -6.79 3.99 14.04
N THR A 169 -7.48 2.92 13.61
CA THR A 169 -8.47 2.22 14.43
C THR A 169 -7.83 1.66 15.69
N ILE A 170 -6.69 0.97 15.55
CA ILE A 170 -5.96 0.40 16.69
C ILE A 170 -5.48 1.50 17.64
N TRP A 171 -4.91 2.60 17.11
CA TRP A 171 -4.52 3.75 17.95
C TRP A 171 -5.69 4.34 18.71
N ALA A 172 -6.82 4.56 18.06
CA ALA A 172 -8.02 5.10 18.69
C ALA A 172 -8.58 4.16 19.78
N ILE A 173 -8.56 2.86 19.57
CA ILE A 173 -8.91 1.85 20.59
C ILE A 173 -7.98 1.92 21.80
N LEU A 174 -6.67 2.01 21.59
CA LEU A 174 -5.71 2.15 22.69
C LEU A 174 -5.96 3.43 23.49
N ARG A 175 -6.30 4.51 22.80
CA ARG A 175 -6.61 5.79 23.39
C ARG A 175 -7.94 5.79 24.16
N SER A 176 -8.95 5.04 23.68
CA SER A 176 -10.26 4.90 24.32
C SER A 176 -10.19 4.28 25.71
N ARG A 177 -9.10 3.57 26.05
CA ARG A 177 -8.85 3.05 27.41
C ARG A 177 -8.67 4.15 28.45
N ARG A 178 -8.29 5.36 28.01
CA ARG A 178 -8.10 6.55 28.89
C ARG A 178 -9.23 7.56 28.77
N ASP A 179 -9.74 7.75 27.55
CA ASP A 179 -10.82 8.68 27.24
C ASP A 179 -11.79 8.02 26.24
N LEU A 180 -12.98 7.69 26.69
CA LEU A 180 -14.01 7.00 25.92
C LEU A 180 -14.44 7.75 24.64
N ARG A 181 -14.19 9.06 24.54
CA ARG A 181 -14.49 9.84 23.33
C ARG A 181 -13.74 9.30 22.10
N TRP A 182 -12.59 8.67 22.31
CA TRP A 182 -11.81 8.07 21.23
C TRP A 182 -12.45 6.82 20.62
N SER A 183 -13.48 6.25 21.26
CA SER A 183 -14.28 5.18 20.65
C SER A 183 -15.00 5.66 19.38
N LEU A 184 -15.38 6.94 19.31
CA LEU A 184 -15.91 7.57 18.10
C LEU A 184 -14.86 7.55 16.97
N ALA A 185 -13.62 7.90 17.27
CA ALA A 185 -12.52 7.85 16.30
C ALA A 185 -12.20 6.42 15.87
N ALA A 186 -12.33 5.43 16.77
CA ALA A 186 -12.18 4.01 16.44
C ALA A 186 -13.28 3.54 15.48
N GLY A 187 -14.53 3.92 15.73
CA GLY A 187 -15.65 3.64 14.82
C GLY A 187 -15.46 4.31 13.45
N LEU A 188 -14.99 5.56 13.42
CA LEU A 188 -14.68 6.27 12.19
C LEU A 188 -13.54 5.57 11.42
N GLY A 189 -12.46 5.17 12.10
CA GLY A 189 -11.37 4.41 11.48
C GLY A 189 -11.86 3.11 10.84
N PHE A 190 -12.69 2.34 11.55
CA PHE A 190 -13.34 1.17 11.00
C PHE A 190 -14.26 1.50 9.82
N SER A 191 -15.01 2.60 9.88
CA SER A 191 -15.86 3.08 8.78
C SER A 191 -15.03 3.36 7.53
N LEU A 192 -13.88 4.04 7.68
CA LEU A 192 -12.95 4.32 6.58
C LEU A 192 -12.36 3.04 5.98
N MET A 193 -12.00 2.05 6.82
CA MET A 193 -11.58 0.72 6.34
C MET A 193 -12.68 0.05 5.53
N SER A 194 -13.89 0.04 6.07
CA SER A 194 -15.06 -0.59 5.44
C SER A 194 -15.44 0.08 4.12
N LEU A 195 -15.30 1.41 4.02
CA LEU A 195 -15.48 2.17 2.79
C LEU A 195 -14.29 2.06 1.80
N THR A 196 -13.20 1.43 2.20
CA THR A 196 -12.04 1.14 1.33
C THR A 196 -12.12 -0.26 0.73
N LYS A 197 -12.27 -1.29 1.54
CA LYS A 197 -12.20 -2.70 1.09
C LYS A 197 -13.46 -3.52 1.45
N GLY A 198 -14.52 -2.86 1.84
CA GLY A 198 -15.80 -3.51 2.12
C GLY A 198 -15.81 -4.31 3.42
N LEU A 199 -16.63 -5.36 3.44
CA LEU A 199 -16.81 -6.21 4.62
C LEU A 199 -15.58 -7.05 4.96
N PHE A 200 -14.58 -7.11 4.08
CA PHE A 200 -13.28 -7.73 4.41
C PHE A 200 -12.61 -7.07 5.62
N SER A 201 -12.94 -5.81 5.95
CA SER A 201 -12.41 -5.11 7.12
C SER A 201 -12.96 -5.63 8.47
N LEU A 202 -13.96 -6.51 8.47
CA LEU A 202 -14.56 -7.06 9.72
C LEU A 202 -13.56 -7.84 10.59
N HIS A 203 -12.51 -8.43 9.99
CA HIS A 203 -11.48 -9.15 10.73
C HIS A 203 -10.81 -8.28 11.80
N ILE A 204 -10.68 -6.97 11.59
CA ILE A 204 -10.07 -6.07 12.57
C ILE A 204 -10.90 -5.97 13.85
N LEU A 205 -12.23 -6.02 13.73
CA LEU A 205 -13.12 -6.01 14.91
C LEU A 205 -12.92 -7.28 15.75
N LEU A 206 -12.69 -8.43 15.10
CA LEU A 206 -12.35 -9.67 15.80
C LEU A 206 -11.02 -9.53 16.55
N LEU A 207 -9.98 -9.02 15.90
CA LEU A 207 -8.67 -8.80 16.52
C LEU A 207 -8.75 -7.84 17.70
N ILE A 208 -9.43 -6.71 17.51
CA ILE A 208 -9.66 -5.73 18.57
C ILE A 208 -10.46 -6.35 19.73
N GLY A 209 -11.52 -7.10 19.42
CA GLY A 209 -12.33 -7.80 20.42
C GLY A 209 -11.48 -8.77 21.25
N LEU A 210 -10.65 -9.61 20.61
CA LEU A 210 -9.74 -10.52 21.30
C LEU A 210 -8.72 -9.78 22.17
N PHE A 211 -8.16 -8.68 21.67
CA PHE A 211 -7.24 -7.85 22.45
C PHE A 211 -7.92 -7.25 23.67
N LEU A 212 -9.11 -6.65 23.52
CA LEU A 212 -9.83 -6.03 24.63
C LEU A 212 -10.29 -7.06 25.67
N LEU A 213 -10.73 -8.25 25.25
CA LEU A 213 -11.07 -9.35 26.15
C LEU A 213 -9.87 -9.76 27.01
N TRP A 214 -8.68 -9.75 26.43
CA TRP A 214 -7.46 -10.17 27.14
C TRP A 214 -6.85 -9.06 28.00
N ASP A 215 -6.88 -7.79 27.53
CA ASP A 215 -6.18 -6.67 28.20
C ASP A 215 -7.10 -5.80 29.05
N THR A 216 -8.23 -5.37 28.52
CA THR A 216 -9.13 -4.41 29.17
C THR A 216 -10.62 -4.76 29.01
N PRO A 217 -11.08 -5.90 29.56
CA PRO A 217 -12.45 -6.37 29.35
C PRO A 217 -13.52 -5.39 29.88
N ARG A 218 -13.16 -4.53 30.84
CA ARG A 218 -14.05 -3.48 31.36
C ARG A 218 -14.50 -2.47 30.30
N LEU A 219 -13.71 -2.28 29.23
CA LEU A 219 -14.07 -1.39 28.13
C LEU A 219 -15.28 -1.95 27.37
N LEU A 220 -15.36 -3.28 27.21
CA LEU A 220 -16.45 -3.95 26.53
C LEU A 220 -17.79 -3.88 27.29
N THR A 221 -17.77 -3.62 28.59
CA THR A 221 -18.99 -3.43 29.39
C THR A 221 -19.50 -1.97 29.40
N SER A 222 -18.75 -1.05 28.80
CA SER A 222 -19.11 0.36 28.75
C SER A 222 -20.10 0.65 27.62
N THR A 223 -21.30 1.13 27.96
CA THR A 223 -22.31 1.57 26.96
C THR A 223 -21.80 2.77 26.15
N TYR A 224 -21.05 3.66 26.76
CA TYR A 224 -20.44 4.82 26.07
C TYR A 224 -19.39 4.41 25.03
N PHE A 225 -18.65 3.33 25.29
CA PHE A 225 -17.71 2.78 24.32
C PHE A 225 -18.45 2.29 23.07
N TRP A 226 -19.50 1.50 23.25
CA TRP A 226 -20.29 0.99 22.13
C TRP A 226 -21.06 2.08 21.39
N ALA A 227 -21.60 3.06 22.13
CA ALA A 227 -22.27 4.20 21.52
C ALA A 227 -21.30 5.02 20.64
N GLY A 228 -20.08 5.30 21.13
CA GLY A 228 -19.06 5.98 20.35
C GLY A 228 -18.64 5.19 19.12
N LEU A 229 -18.43 3.87 19.26
CA LEU A 229 -18.10 3.00 18.14
C LEU A 229 -19.23 2.99 17.09
N ALA A 230 -20.48 2.82 17.53
CA ALA A 230 -21.65 2.82 16.64
C ALA A 230 -21.82 4.16 15.90
N LEU A 231 -21.69 5.28 16.60
CA LEU A 231 -21.76 6.61 15.97
C LEU A 231 -20.64 6.82 14.96
N GLY A 232 -19.44 6.35 15.27
CA GLY A 232 -18.30 6.43 14.34
C GLY A 232 -18.47 5.57 13.09
N THR A 233 -19.24 4.47 13.16
CA THR A 233 -19.50 3.60 12.00
C THR A 233 -20.65 4.09 11.11
N LEU A 234 -21.37 5.13 11.49
CA LEU A 234 -22.51 5.65 10.71
C LEU A 234 -22.18 5.96 9.24
N PRO A 235 -21.03 6.54 8.85
CA PRO A 235 -20.75 6.81 7.44
C PRO A 235 -20.75 5.56 6.57
N SER A 236 -20.14 4.46 7.04
CA SER A 236 -20.16 3.19 6.30
C SER A 236 -21.54 2.55 6.32
N ALA A 237 -22.23 2.55 7.45
CA ALA A 237 -23.58 2.02 7.57
C ALA A 237 -24.55 2.76 6.63
N ALA A 238 -24.46 4.09 6.55
CA ALA A 238 -25.28 4.90 5.65
C ALA A 238 -24.98 4.57 4.18
N TRP A 239 -23.72 4.37 3.81
CA TRP A 239 -23.36 3.97 2.45
C TRP A 239 -23.89 2.58 2.08
N TYR A 240 -23.74 1.58 2.98
CA TYR A 240 -24.28 0.23 2.74
C TYR A 240 -25.81 0.24 2.65
N PHE A 241 -26.47 1.04 3.48
CA PHE A 241 -27.91 1.22 3.40
C PHE A 241 -28.33 1.83 2.04
N ALA A 242 -27.63 2.89 1.60
CA ALA A 242 -27.89 3.52 0.31
C ALA A 242 -27.65 2.56 -0.86
N GLN A 243 -26.61 1.73 -0.79
CA GLN A 243 -26.33 0.70 -1.78
C GLN A 243 -27.45 -0.36 -1.83
N TRP A 244 -27.90 -0.81 -0.65
CA TRP A 244 -29.02 -1.76 -0.57
C TRP A 244 -30.32 -1.20 -1.14
N VAL A 245 -30.65 0.06 -0.83
CA VAL A 245 -31.85 0.73 -1.38
C VAL A 245 -31.77 0.84 -2.90
N ARG A 246 -30.59 1.12 -3.46
CA ARG A 246 -30.42 1.33 -4.91
C ARG A 246 -30.38 0.04 -5.71
N TYR A 247 -29.68 -0.98 -5.22
CA TYR A 247 -29.41 -2.22 -5.96
C TYR A 247 -30.16 -3.43 -5.40
N HIS A 248 -30.86 -3.29 -4.28
CA HIS A 248 -31.53 -4.37 -3.54
C HIS A 248 -30.62 -5.53 -3.12
N GLU A 249 -29.30 -5.33 -3.23
CA GLU A 249 -28.27 -6.30 -2.86
C GLU A 249 -27.11 -5.60 -2.16
N LEU A 250 -26.49 -6.30 -1.19
CA LEU A 250 -25.21 -5.90 -0.60
C LEU A 250 -24.08 -6.62 -1.35
N HIS A 251 -23.59 -6.01 -2.42
CA HIS A 251 -22.55 -6.60 -3.29
C HIS A 251 -21.30 -7.00 -2.52
N SER A 252 -20.86 -6.19 -1.55
CA SER A 252 -19.72 -6.52 -0.69
C SER A 252 -19.97 -7.75 0.19
N ALA A 253 -21.21 -8.03 0.59
CA ALA A 253 -21.56 -9.28 1.30
C ALA A 253 -21.49 -10.48 0.36
N LYS A 254 -21.96 -10.32 -0.88
CA LYS A 254 -21.87 -11.35 -1.92
C LYS A 254 -20.42 -11.66 -2.28
N LEU A 255 -19.57 -10.61 -2.45
CA LEU A 255 -18.15 -10.77 -2.68
C LEU A 255 -17.45 -11.47 -1.50
N LEU A 256 -17.76 -11.09 -0.26
CA LEU A 256 -17.23 -11.78 0.92
C LEU A 256 -17.68 -13.24 0.99
N ALA A 257 -18.94 -13.52 0.71
CA ALA A 257 -19.47 -14.89 0.68
C ALA A 257 -18.80 -15.73 -0.42
N LEU A 258 -18.62 -15.17 -1.63
CA LEU A 258 -17.88 -15.82 -2.72
C LEU A 258 -16.42 -16.06 -2.35
N PHE A 259 -15.77 -15.09 -1.74
CA PHE A 259 -14.41 -15.21 -1.26
C PHE A 259 -14.27 -16.34 -0.21
N LEU A 260 -15.18 -16.40 0.76
CA LEU A 260 -15.19 -17.47 1.76
C LEU A 260 -15.56 -18.84 1.17
N ALA A 261 -16.39 -18.87 0.13
CA ALA A 261 -16.77 -20.10 -0.57
C ALA A 261 -15.67 -20.62 -1.50
N GLN A 262 -14.86 -19.72 -2.05
CA GLN A 262 -13.71 -20.04 -2.89
C GLN A 262 -12.46 -20.42 -2.08
N THR A 263 -12.53 -20.40 -0.73
CA THR A 263 -11.49 -21.06 0.06
C THR A 263 -11.42 -22.50 -0.44
N PRO A 264 -10.31 -22.94 -1.03
CA PRO A 264 -10.23 -24.26 -1.60
C PRO A 264 -10.64 -25.25 -0.52
N SER A 265 -11.46 -26.25 -0.91
CA SER A 265 -11.52 -27.49 -0.17
C SER A 265 -10.08 -27.81 0.17
N VAL A 266 -9.73 -27.62 1.46
CA VAL A 266 -8.38 -27.68 1.98
C VAL A 266 -7.85 -29.08 1.69
N THR A 267 -7.42 -29.32 0.47
CA THR A 267 -6.32 -30.23 0.25
C THR A 267 -5.13 -29.47 0.81
N ILE A 268 -4.96 -29.69 2.11
CA ILE A 268 -3.82 -29.26 2.90
C ILE A 268 -2.61 -29.95 2.28
N GLU A 269 -2.12 -29.46 1.17
CA GLU A 269 -0.70 -29.51 0.89
C GLU A 269 -0.04 -28.59 1.90
N LEU A 270 0.01 -29.15 3.13
CA LEU A 270 0.54 -28.52 4.34
C LEU A 270 1.94 -27.99 4.01
N GLY A 271 2.08 -26.71 3.83
CA GLY A 271 3.36 -26.03 3.88
C GLY A 271 3.62 -24.94 2.85
N LEU A 272 3.13 -25.02 1.62
CA LEU A 272 3.49 -24.06 0.58
C LEU A 272 2.87 -22.67 0.76
N PRO A 273 1.57 -22.50 1.09
CA PRO A 273 1.00 -21.15 1.22
C PRO A 273 1.56 -20.39 2.41
N VAL A 274 1.63 -21.01 3.60
CA VAL A 274 2.10 -20.36 4.82
C VAL A 274 3.59 -20.05 4.76
N GLY A 275 4.38 -20.99 4.22
CA GLY A 275 5.81 -20.81 4.02
C GLY A 275 6.10 -19.63 3.08
N TYR A 276 5.30 -19.47 2.02
CA TYR A 276 5.41 -18.38 1.07
C TYR A 276 5.10 -17.01 1.73
N TYR A 277 4.01 -16.89 2.50
CA TYR A 277 3.67 -15.67 3.23
C TYR A 277 4.75 -15.26 4.23
N LEU A 278 5.24 -16.25 4.98
CA LEU A 278 6.33 -16.02 5.92
C LEU A 278 7.59 -15.56 5.24
N LEU A 279 7.95 -16.25 4.16
CA LEU A 279 9.14 -15.94 3.39
C LEU A 279 9.04 -14.54 2.79
N GLN A 280 7.94 -14.19 2.16
CA GLN A 280 7.71 -12.85 1.62
C GLN A 280 7.74 -11.78 2.72
N GLY A 281 6.98 -11.98 3.81
CA GLY A 281 6.95 -11.03 4.93
C GLY A 281 8.33 -10.78 5.53
N VAL A 282 9.15 -11.82 5.65
CA VAL A 282 10.52 -11.74 6.19
C VAL A 282 11.49 -11.15 5.18
N GLN A 283 11.43 -11.60 3.92
CA GLN A 283 12.34 -11.20 2.86
C GLN A 283 12.28 -9.69 2.58
N TYR A 284 11.08 -9.16 2.44
CA TYR A 284 10.92 -7.72 2.16
C TYR A 284 11.06 -6.83 3.40
N PHE A 285 11.15 -7.41 4.61
CA PHE A 285 11.38 -6.67 5.85
C PHE A 285 12.86 -6.59 6.25
N VAL A 286 13.77 -7.12 5.44
CA VAL A 286 15.23 -7.01 5.66
C VAL A 286 15.65 -5.53 5.61
N PRO A 287 16.55 -5.06 6.52
CA PRO A 287 17.24 -5.80 7.57
C PRO A 287 16.47 -5.88 8.90
N TRP A 288 15.29 -5.28 8.98
CA TRP A 288 14.51 -5.18 10.22
C TRP A 288 14.01 -6.51 10.74
N SER A 289 13.90 -7.52 9.87
CA SER A 289 13.53 -8.88 10.26
C SER A 289 14.44 -9.44 11.35
N LEU A 290 15.77 -9.21 11.29
CA LEU A 290 16.72 -9.63 12.31
C LEU A 290 16.39 -9.02 13.69
N VAL A 291 16.11 -7.72 13.69
CA VAL A 291 15.82 -6.97 14.92
C VAL A 291 14.44 -7.34 15.46
N ALA A 292 13.44 -7.47 14.57
CA ALA A 292 12.08 -7.83 14.95
C ALA A 292 12.01 -9.23 15.54
N PHE A 293 12.66 -10.23 14.96
CA PHE A 293 12.70 -11.58 15.52
C PHE A 293 13.33 -11.60 16.91
N ALA A 294 14.41 -10.85 17.13
CA ALA A 294 14.99 -10.69 18.46
C ALA A 294 14.01 -9.98 19.43
N GLY A 295 13.18 -9.05 18.93
CA GLY A 295 12.10 -8.41 19.68
C GLY A 295 10.96 -9.35 20.04
N LEU A 296 10.57 -10.23 19.11
CA LEU A 296 9.48 -11.20 19.30
C LEU A 296 9.79 -12.20 20.43
N THR A 297 11.06 -12.59 20.60
CA THR A 297 11.45 -13.45 21.74
C THR A 297 11.15 -12.81 23.08
N SER A 298 11.16 -11.47 23.15
CA SER A 298 10.82 -10.72 24.36
C SER A 298 9.33 -10.71 24.66
N ILE A 299 8.45 -10.93 23.67
CA ILE A 299 6.99 -10.92 23.85
C ILE A 299 6.56 -12.03 24.81
N LYS A 300 7.12 -13.24 24.69
CA LYS A 300 6.78 -14.39 25.55
C LYS A 300 6.94 -14.07 27.04
N HIS A 301 7.94 -13.29 27.39
CA HIS A 301 8.22 -12.90 28.79
C HIS A 301 7.41 -11.68 29.25
N ASN A 302 6.67 -11.03 28.34
CA ASN A 302 5.98 -9.77 28.59
C ASN A 302 4.47 -9.82 28.30
N PHE A 303 3.85 -11.00 28.30
CA PHE A 303 2.39 -11.15 28.15
C PHE A 303 1.55 -10.51 29.26
N HIS A 304 2.15 -10.19 30.40
CA HIS A 304 1.49 -9.43 31.45
C HIS A 304 1.37 -7.92 31.14
N TRP A 305 2.12 -7.43 30.14
CA TRP A 305 2.05 -6.06 29.67
C TRP A 305 1.11 -5.90 28.45
N GLY A 306 0.34 -4.82 28.42
CA GLY A 306 -0.60 -4.55 27.33
C GLY A 306 0.05 -4.53 25.93
N TRP A 307 1.32 -4.09 25.81
CA TRP A 307 2.03 -4.09 24.54
C TRP A 307 2.33 -5.52 24.03
N GLY A 308 2.71 -6.43 24.94
CA GLY A 308 2.95 -7.83 24.60
C GLY A 308 1.68 -8.52 24.11
N LYS A 309 0.55 -8.29 24.80
CA LYS A 309 -0.77 -8.80 24.39
C LYS A 309 -1.21 -8.24 23.03
N LEU A 310 -1.05 -6.92 22.81
CA LEU A 310 -1.40 -6.29 21.54
C LEU A 310 -0.62 -6.92 20.38
N LEU A 311 0.71 -7.00 20.50
CA LEU A 311 1.54 -7.58 19.45
C LEU A 311 1.23 -9.05 19.20
N ALA A 312 0.96 -9.82 20.25
CA ALA A 312 0.61 -11.23 20.13
C ALA A 312 -0.73 -11.43 19.40
N VAL A 313 -1.76 -10.64 19.73
CA VAL A 313 -3.07 -10.71 19.07
C VAL A 313 -2.97 -10.22 17.64
N TRP A 314 -2.28 -9.10 17.40
CA TRP A 314 -2.16 -8.51 16.06
C TRP A 314 -1.39 -9.45 15.12
N LEU A 315 -0.19 -9.87 15.49
CA LEU A 315 0.61 -10.82 14.70
C LEU A 315 -0.07 -12.18 14.57
N GLY A 316 -0.51 -12.75 15.71
CA GLY A 316 -1.15 -14.06 15.75
C GLY A 316 -2.43 -14.13 14.93
N GLY A 317 -3.24 -13.06 14.95
CA GLY A 317 -4.47 -13.00 14.18
C GLY A 317 -4.21 -12.98 12.67
N TYR A 318 -3.29 -12.16 12.18
CA TYR A 318 -2.92 -12.17 10.76
C TYR A 318 -2.20 -13.46 10.34
N PHE A 319 -1.46 -14.08 11.25
CA PHE A 319 -0.90 -15.42 11.03
C PHE A 319 -2.00 -16.47 10.83
N VAL A 320 -3.02 -16.44 11.67
CA VAL A 320 -4.18 -17.37 11.57
C VAL A 320 -4.94 -17.13 10.28
N LEU A 321 -5.18 -15.85 9.90
CA LEU A 321 -5.86 -15.51 8.65
C LEU A 321 -5.07 -15.99 7.42
N GLY A 322 -3.76 -15.82 7.43
CA GLY A 322 -2.88 -16.33 6.37
C GLY A 322 -2.84 -17.86 6.32
N PHE A 323 -2.87 -18.52 7.50
CA PHE A 323 -2.91 -19.99 7.60
C PHE A 323 -4.22 -20.57 7.07
N LEU A 324 -5.34 -19.89 7.25
CA LEU A 324 -6.64 -20.32 6.73
C LEU A 324 -6.74 -20.24 5.20
N GLY A 325 -5.65 -19.92 4.51
CA GLY A 325 -5.61 -19.91 3.04
C GLY A 325 -6.44 -18.79 2.40
N LEU A 326 -6.77 -17.76 3.18
CA LEU A 326 -7.50 -16.60 2.70
C LEU A 326 -6.61 -15.77 1.77
N HIS A 327 -6.23 -16.35 0.66
CA HIS A 327 -5.56 -15.80 -0.52
C HIS A 327 -4.17 -15.13 -0.37
N GLN A 328 -3.42 -15.21 -1.46
CA GLN A 328 -2.05 -14.71 -1.67
C GLN A 328 -1.96 -13.18 -1.82
N ASP A 329 -2.95 -12.43 -1.33
CA ASP A 329 -3.01 -11.00 -1.50
C ASP A 329 -2.15 -10.25 -0.48
N TYR A 330 -1.42 -9.25 -0.93
CA TYR A 330 -0.54 -8.38 -0.12
C TYR A 330 -1.25 -7.70 1.05
N TRP A 331 -2.58 -7.51 1.00
CA TRP A 331 -3.34 -6.88 2.08
C TRP A 331 -3.33 -7.68 3.40
N LEU A 332 -3.03 -9.00 3.37
CA LEU A 332 -2.85 -9.81 4.57
C LEU A 332 -1.43 -9.75 5.15
N VAL A 333 -0.43 -9.48 4.29
CA VAL A 333 0.98 -9.39 4.71
C VAL A 333 1.30 -8.00 5.25
N LEU A 334 0.74 -6.97 4.63
CA LEU A 334 1.04 -5.58 4.94
C LEU A 334 0.75 -5.19 6.40
N PRO A 335 -0.37 -5.63 7.03
CA PRO A 335 -0.65 -5.36 8.44
C PRO A 335 0.25 -6.05 9.46
N LEU A 336 1.15 -6.93 9.03
CA LEU A 336 2.16 -7.52 9.91
C LEU A 336 3.32 -6.55 10.21
N TYR A 337 3.57 -5.57 9.32
CA TYR A 337 4.72 -4.68 9.49
C TYR A 337 4.60 -3.68 10.65
N PRO A 338 3.44 -3.06 10.96
CA PRO A 338 3.33 -2.21 12.14
C PRO A 338 3.68 -2.91 13.46
N PRO A 339 3.13 -4.08 13.80
CA PRO A 339 3.50 -4.77 15.04
C PRO A 339 4.94 -5.29 15.01
N LEU A 340 5.49 -5.71 13.85
CA LEU A 340 6.90 -6.04 13.71
C LEU A 340 7.81 -4.83 13.93
N ALA A 341 7.42 -3.66 13.43
CA ALA A 341 8.14 -2.41 13.66
C ALA A 341 8.11 -1.99 15.14
N LEU A 342 6.98 -2.19 15.84
CA LEU A 342 6.87 -1.96 17.28
C LEU A 342 7.77 -2.91 18.07
N ALA A 343 7.84 -4.19 17.69
CA ALA A 343 8.75 -5.17 18.30
C ALA A 343 10.22 -4.80 18.07
N ALA A 344 10.57 -4.42 16.83
CA ALA A 344 11.91 -3.99 16.47
C ALA A 344 12.32 -2.70 17.23
N GLY A 345 11.43 -1.70 17.29
CA GLY A 345 11.70 -0.45 18.01
C GLY A 345 11.94 -0.67 19.51
N ARG A 346 11.18 -1.57 20.12
CA ARG A 346 11.40 -1.97 21.53
C ARG A 346 12.74 -2.66 21.70
N GLN A 347 13.12 -3.53 20.77
CA GLN A 347 14.39 -4.24 20.83
C GLN A 347 15.58 -3.30 20.63
N LEU A 348 15.50 -2.33 19.72
CA LEU A 348 16.53 -1.31 19.52
C LEU A 348 16.75 -0.45 20.77
N ASP A 349 15.67 -0.06 21.44
CA ASP A 349 15.75 0.67 22.71
C ASP A 349 16.43 -0.18 23.80
N ARG A 350 16.07 -1.46 23.90
CA ARG A 350 16.72 -2.39 24.84
C ARG A 350 18.22 -2.47 24.58
N ILE A 351 18.63 -2.62 23.32
CA ILE A 351 20.03 -2.72 22.93
C ILE A 351 20.80 -1.42 23.24
N ARG A 352 20.20 -0.27 22.92
CA ARG A 352 20.78 1.04 23.24
C ARG A 352 21.07 1.20 24.74
N ASN A 353 20.20 0.63 25.59
CA ASN A 353 20.31 0.71 27.04
C ASN A 353 21.20 -0.38 27.65
N LEU A 354 21.79 -1.28 26.84
CA LEU A 354 22.75 -2.25 27.33
C LEU A 354 24.02 -1.55 27.82
N PRO A 355 24.61 -2.06 28.92
CA PRO A 355 25.94 -1.61 29.36
C PRO A 355 26.97 -1.84 28.27
N SER A 356 28.00 -0.96 28.19
CA SER A 356 29.01 -1.01 27.14
C SER A 356 29.89 -2.25 27.14
N TYR A 357 29.94 -2.98 28.28
CA TYR A 357 30.68 -4.24 28.39
C TYR A 357 29.94 -5.45 27.80
N VAL A 358 28.62 -5.33 27.56
CA VAL A 358 27.84 -6.41 26.97
C VAL A 358 28.02 -6.40 25.46
N ALA A 359 28.47 -7.53 24.91
CA ALA A 359 28.59 -7.69 23.46
C ALA A 359 27.23 -7.81 22.78
N TYR A 360 27.09 -7.22 21.59
CA TYR A 360 25.94 -7.48 20.74
C TYR A 360 26.01 -8.89 20.15
N PRO A 361 24.87 -9.48 19.74
CA PRO A 361 24.87 -10.80 19.13
C PRO A 361 25.78 -10.84 17.89
N GLN A 362 26.80 -11.69 17.88
CA GLN A 362 27.75 -11.82 16.76
C GLN A 362 27.04 -12.16 15.45
N VAL A 363 25.92 -12.86 15.51
CA VAL A 363 25.09 -13.17 14.35
C VAL A 363 24.70 -11.90 13.58
N TRP A 364 24.43 -10.81 14.25
CA TRP A 364 24.11 -9.54 13.60
C TRP A 364 25.29 -8.99 12.80
N THR A 365 26.48 -9.01 13.37
CA THR A 365 27.70 -8.58 12.66
C THR A 365 27.89 -9.41 11.38
N TYR A 366 27.79 -10.75 11.47
CA TYR A 366 27.92 -11.61 10.30
C TYR A 366 26.81 -11.38 9.26
N CYS A 367 25.57 -11.19 9.69
CA CYS A 367 24.46 -10.89 8.78
C CYS A 367 24.67 -9.54 8.05
N PHE A 368 25.10 -8.49 8.75
CA PHE A 368 25.35 -7.19 8.12
C PHE A 368 26.59 -7.22 7.21
N VAL A 369 27.65 -7.96 7.55
CA VAL A 369 28.78 -8.21 6.65
C VAL A 369 28.32 -8.92 5.39
N LEU A 370 27.55 -10.01 5.53
CA LEU A 370 27.03 -10.76 4.39
C LEU A 370 26.15 -9.86 3.48
N MET A 371 25.24 -9.08 4.08
CA MET A 371 24.41 -8.14 3.31
C MET A 371 25.26 -7.07 2.59
N SER A 372 26.32 -6.57 3.25
CA SER A 372 27.26 -5.63 2.63
C SER A 372 27.95 -6.23 1.41
N VAL A 373 28.48 -7.46 1.55
CA VAL A 373 29.17 -8.17 0.47
C VAL A 373 28.21 -8.48 -0.67
N LEU A 374 27.01 -8.97 -0.39
CA LEU A 374 25.99 -9.25 -1.41
C LEU A 374 25.57 -7.98 -2.17
N ALA A 375 25.37 -6.87 -1.45
CA ALA A 375 25.07 -5.59 -2.08
C ALA A 375 26.25 -5.08 -2.94
N ALA A 376 27.48 -5.23 -2.49
CA ALA A 376 28.67 -4.88 -3.29
C ALA A 376 28.77 -5.74 -4.56
N ALA A 377 28.58 -7.04 -4.43
CA ALA A 377 28.62 -7.96 -5.57
C ALA A 377 27.51 -7.65 -6.59
N ALA A 378 26.29 -7.36 -6.11
CA ALA A 378 25.19 -6.95 -6.96
C ALA A 378 25.48 -5.62 -7.69
N GLY A 379 26.02 -4.62 -6.98
CA GLY A 379 26.41 -3.34 -7.57
C GLY A 379 27.49 -3.48 -8.64
N LEU A 380 28.48 -4.34 -8.39
CA LEU A 380 29.53 -4.65 -9.36
C LEU A 380 28.96 -5.38 -10.59
N TYR A 381 28.10 -6.38 -10.38
CA TYR A 381 27.45 -7.10 -11.46
C TYR A 381 26.65 -6.18 -12.39
N TRP A 382 25.76 -5.33 -11.84
CA TRP A 382 24.98 -4.38 -12.62
C TRP A 382 25.86 -3.32 -13.30
N GLY A 383 26.90 -2.83 -12.62
CA GLY A 383 27.83 -1.87 -13.19
C GLY A 383 28.67 -2.40 -14.35
N LEU A 384 28.95 -3.71 -14.38
CA LEU A 384 29.71 -4.34 -15.46
C LEU A 384 28.84 -4.77 -16.65
N HIS A 385 27.58 -5.16 -16.42
CA HIS A 385 26.71 -5.73 -17.45
C HIS A 385 25.69 -4.76 -18.02
N HIS A 386 25.36 -3.67 -17.33
CA HIS A 386 24.35 -2.69 -17.73
C HIS A 386 24.91 -1.26 -17.66
N TYR A 387 25.76 -0.89 -18.61
CA TYR A 387 26.47 0.41 -18.66
C TYR A 387 25.55 1.66 -18.74
N ILE A 388 24.29 1.47 -19.14
CA ILE A 388 23.32 2.58 -19.32
C ILE A 388 22.60 2.91 -18.01
N ASP A 389 22.51 1.95 -17.08
CA ASP A 389 21.76 2.11 -15.83
C ASP A 389 22.70 2.44 -14.66
N PHE A 390 22.76 3.71 -14.30
CA PHE A 390 23.56 4.19 -13.15
C PHE A 390 22.87 3.97 -11.81
N TYR A 391 21.54 3.80 -11.78
CA TYR A 391 20.79 3.80 -10.51
C TYR A 391 21.05 2.55 -9.68
N LEU A 392 20.97 1.37 -10.29
CA LEU A 392 21.14 0.09 -9.57
C LEU A 392 22.53 -0.05 -8.91
N PRO A 393 23.66 0.22 -9.61
CA PRO A 393 24.97 0.23 -8.98
C PRO A 393 25.08 1.23 -7.82
N PHE A 394 24.46 2.40 -7.95
CA PHE A 394 24.48 3.44 -6.91
C PHE A 394 23.70 3.02 -5.66
N ILE A 395 22.50 2.45 -5.84
CA ILE A 395 21.65 1.94 -4.75
C ILE A 395 22.37 0.80 -4.02
N CYS A 396 22.91 -0.15 -4.77
CA CYS A 396 23.67 -1.28 -4.22
C CYS A 396 24.92 -0.82 -3.45
N SER A 397 25.64 0.17 -3.98
CA SER A 397 26.82 0.76 -3.30
C SER A 397 26.40 1.46 -2.00
N SER A 398 25.32 2.23 -1.99
CA SER A 398 24.77 2.88 -0.79
C SER A 398 24.40 1.84 0.28
N LEU A 399 23.74 0.75 -0.10
CA LEU A 399 23.39 -0.36 0.81
C LEU A 399 24.65 -1.07 1.33
N SER A 400 25.63 -1.34 0.46
CA SER A 400 26.88 -1.99 0.83
C SER A 400 27.65 -1.18 1.87
N VAL A 401 27.84 0.12 1.62
CA VAL A 401 28.51 1.04 2.56
C VAL A 401 27.76 1.12 3.88
N THR A 402 26.44 1.25 3.83
CA THR A 402 25.59 1.31 5.02
C THR A 402 25.76 0.06 5.89
N PHE A 403 25.60 -1.12 5.31
CA PHE A 403 25.71 -2.37 6.05
C PHE A 403 27.11 -2.64 6.53
N GLY A 404 28.15 -2.27 5.75
CA GLY A 404 29.54 -2.39 6.15
C GLY A 404 29.87 -1.53 7.37
N ILE A 405 29.50 -0.24 7.36
CA ILE A 405 29.71 0.67 8.50
C ILE A 405 28.93 0.18 9.73
N VAL A 406 27.69 -0.26 9.55
CA VAL A 406 26.86 -0.81 10.63
C VAL A 406 27.49 -2.06 11.22
N ALA A 407 28.02 -2.99 10.40
CA ALA A 407 28.70 -4.18 10.86
C ALA A 407 29.94 -3.85 11.72
N ILE A 408 30.74 -2.87 11.28
CA ILE A 408 31.92 -2.39 12.04
C ILE A 408 31.47 -1.77 13.37
N ALA A 409 30.47 -0.91 13.37
CA ALA A 409 29.98 -0.26 14.59
C ALA A 409 29.40 -1.28 15.60
N ILE A 410 28.71 -2.33 15.13
CA ILE A 410 28.21 -3.43 15.97
C ILE A 410 29.40 -4.21 16.56
N ALA A 411 30.44 -4.52 15.77
CA ALA A 411 31.62 -5.24 16.22
C ALA A 411 32.41 -4.41 17.28
N GLN A 412 32.45 -3.10 17.12
CA GLN A 412 33.06 -2.15 18.07
C GLN A 412 32.17 -1.82 19.28
N ARG A 413 30.94 -2.39 19.33
CA ARG A 413 29.93 -2.15 20.38
C ARG A 413 29.48 -0.68 20.48
N GLU A 414 29.54 0.04 19.39
CA GLU A 414 29.10 1.42 19.32
C GLU A 414 27.59 1.53 19.15
N LYS A 415 26.95 2.36 19.97
CA LYS A 415 25.50 2.62 19.89
C LYS A 415 25.11 3.41 18.66
N GLN A 416 26.07 4.01 17.98
CA GLN A 416 25.89 4.82 16.76
C GLN A 416 25.43 3.97 15.56
N PHE A 417 25.55 2.64 15.62
CA PHE A 417 25.05 1.79 14.53
C PHE A 417 23.55 2.00 14.27
N ILE A 418 22.76 2.36 15.31
CA ILE A 418 21.29 2.58 15.17
C ILE A 418 21.00 3.78 14.25
N PRO A 419 21.45 5.01 14.54
CA PRO A 419 21.20 6.13 13.62
C PRO A 419 21.87 5.94 12.26
N LEU A 420 23.04 5.31 12.17
CA LEU A 420 23.71 5.01 10.90
C LEU A 420 22.85 4.08 10.03
N LEU A 421 22.25 3.05 10.62
CA LEU A 421 21.35 2.14 9.92
C LEU A 421 20.11 2.86 9.39
N PHE A 422 19.45 3.71 10.21
CA PHE A 422 18.29 4.46 9.78
C PHE A 422 18.59 5.43 8.65
N TRP A 423 19.67 6.22 8.77
CA TRP A 423 20.06 7.17 7.74
C TRP A 423 20.46 6.48 6.44
N GLY A 424 21.29 5.44 6.53
CA GLY A 424 21.74 4.70 5.36
C GLY A 424 20.60 4.04 4.62
N LEU A 425 19.64 3.41 5.33
CA LEU A 425 18.45 2.83 4.70
C LEU A 425 17.54 3.89 4.10
N TYR A 426 17.33 5.02 4.81
CA TYR A 426 16.53 6.11 4.29
C TYR A 426 17.10 6.65 2.97
N VAL A 427 18.41 6.88 2.92
CA VAL A 427 19.09 7.33 1.69
C VAL A 427 19.02 6.28 0.58
N SER A 428 19.27 5.01 0.90
CA SER A 428 19.22 3.93 -0.10
C SER A 428 17.81 3.74 -0.68
N ILE A 429 16.77 3.81 0.16
CA ILE A 429 15.39 3.77 -0.29
C ILE A 429 15.06 5.02 -1.12
N PHE A 430 15.49 6.21 -0.69
CA PHE A 430 15.29 7.43 -1.45
C PHE A 430 15.90 7.34 -2.86
N LEU A 431 17.12 6.82 -2.98
CA LEU A 431 17.76 6.58 -4.29
C LEU A 431 16.96 5.59 -5.14
N LEU A 432 16.45 4.51 -4.54
CA LEU A 432 15.57 3.58 -5.22
C LEU A 432 14.31 4.26 -5.76
N LEU A 433 13.70 5.14 -4.96
CA LEU A 433 12.44 5.80 -5.32
C LEU A 433 12.61 6.91 -6.38
N VAL A 434 13.79 7.51 -6.47
CA VAL A 434 14.15 8.44 -7.55
C VAL A 434 14.41 7.69 -8.85
N SER A 435 14.83 6.41 -8.78
CA SER A 435 15.12 5.58 -9.95
C SER A 435 13.85 5.10 -10.66
N PRO A 436 13.95 4.61 -11.90
CA PRO A 436 12.83 3.96 -12.59
C PRO A 436 12.53 2.54 -12.07
N HIS A 437 13.29 2.00 -11.11
CA HIS A 437 13.20 0.62 -10.65
C HIS A 437 12.29 0.39 -9.44
N TRP A 438 11.65 1.43 -8.89
CA TRP A 438 10.81 1.26 -7.71
C TRP A 438 9.50 0.50 -7.98
N ILE A 439 9.06 0.40 -9.24
CA ILE A 439 8.01 -0.51 -9.72
C ILE A 439 8.67 -1.53 -10.64
N TRP A 440 9.28 -2.55 -10.06
CA TRP A 440 10.07 -3.54 -10.80
C TRP A 440 9.23 -4.43 -11.74
N GLU A 441 7.92 -4.54 -11.53
CA GLU A 441 7.01 -5.27 -12.42
C GLU A 441 6.90 -4.62 -13.80
N LEU A 442 7.03 -3.30 -13.90
CA LEU A 442 6.98 -2.59 -15.18
C LEU A 442 8.18 -2.95 -16.08
N ASN A 443 9.29 -3.41 -15.51
CA ASN A 443 10.45 -3.83 -16.30
C ASN A 443 10.20 -5.15 -17.07
N THR A 444 9.16 -5.89 -16.70
CA THR A 444 8.81 -7.18 -17.33
C THR A 444 7.60 -7.07 -18.26
N THR A 445 6.92 -5.92 -18.28
CA THR A 445 5.73 -5.67 -19.08
C THR A 445 6.04 -4.70 -20.22
N GLU A 446 5.41 -4.91 -21.38
CA GLU A 446 5.51 -3.97 -22.49
C GLU A 446 4.96 -2.60 -22.09
N SER A 447 5.62 -1.54 -22.56
CA SER A 447 5.20 -0.16 -22.32
C SER A 447 3.80 0.08 -22.90
N ILE A 448 2.89 0.54 -22.04
CA ILE A 448 1.47 0.75 -22.38
C ILE A 448 1.26 2.10 -23.08
N GLU A 449 2.10 3.08 -22.77
CA GLU A 449 1.95 4.45 -23.30
C GLU A 449 1.98 4.53 -24.84
N PRO A 450 2.91 3.85 -25.55
CA PRO A 450 2.89 3.85 -27.02
C PRO A 450 1.62 3.21 -27.59
N ILE A 451 1.13 2.11 -26.97
CA ILE A 451 -0.09 1.44 -27.41
C ILE A 451 -1.31 2.34 -27.19
N ALA A 452 -1.39 2.99 -26.05
CA ALA A 452 -2.47 3.92 -25.73
C ALA A 452 -2.49 5.13 -26.69
N GLU A 453 -1.31 5.65 -27.04
CA GLU A 453 -1.18 6.76 -28.00
C GLU A 453 -1.59 6.33 -29.41
N LEU A 454 -1.20 5.15 -29.87
CA LEU A 454 -1.64 4.56 -31.14
C LEU A 454 -3.17 4.48 -31.20
N ILE A 455 -3.80 3.98 -30.16
CA ILE A 455 -5.25 3.90 -30.04
C ILE A 455 -5.88 5.30 -30.09
N ARG A 456 -5.36 6.23 -29.30
CA ARG A 456 -5.92 7.57 -29.18
C ARG A 456 -5.88 8.36 -30.48
N ARG A 457 -4.83 8.19 -31.28
CA ARG A 457 -4.67 8.89 -32.56
C ARG A 457 -5.62 8.37 -33.64
N HIS A 458 -5.88 7.07 -33.66
CA HIS A 458 -6.56 6.43 -34.78
C HIS A 458 -8.01 6.00 -34.49
N THR A 459 -8.51 6.22 -33.25
CA THR A 459 -9.89 5.87 -32.90
C THR A 459 -10.66 7.07 -32.37
N PRO A 460 -11.97 7.17 -32.63
CA PRO A 460 -12.80 8.26 -32.11
C PRO A 460 -12.95 8.17 -30.58
N PRO A 461 -13.25 9.30 -29.90
CA PRO A 461 -13.51 9.31 -28.47
C PRO A 461 -14.62 8.31 -28.07
N LYS A 462 -14.42 7.61 -26.95
CA LYS A 462 -15.35 6.61 -26.40
C LYS A 462 -15.57 5.36 -27.28
N ALA A 463 -14.72 5.12 -28.28
CA ALA A 463 -14.78 3.87 -29.06
C ALA A 463 -14.50 2.66 -28.15
N THR A 464 -15.21 1.56 -28.42
CA THR A 464 -14.88 0.26 -27.83
C THR A 464 -13.88 -0.46 -28.73
N ILE A 465 -12.81 -0.97 -28.14
CA ILE A 465 -11.75 -1.67 -28.84
C ILE A 465 -11.71 -3.10 -28.29
N TYR A 466 -11.73 -4.06 -29.17
CA TYR A 466 -11.59 -5.46 -28.79
C TYR A 466 -10.14 -5.89 -28.92
N SER A 467 -9.63 -6.64 -27.95
CA SER A 467 -8.22 -6.98 -27.89
C SER A 467 -7.97 -8.48 -27.72
N SER A 468 -6.88 -8.97 -28.33
CA SER A 468 -6.37 -10.33 -28.11
C SER A 468 -5.60 -10.48 -26.79
N MET A 469 -5.51 -9.44 -25.96
CA MET A 469 -4.88 -9.52 -24.64
C MET A 469 -5.56 -10.57 -23.77
N SER A 470 -4.78 -11.29 -22.96
CA SER A 470 -5.33 -12.28 -22.02
C SER A 470 -6.16 -11.64 -20.91
N ASP A 471 -5.79 -10.43 -20.52
CA ASP A 471 -6.36 -9.74 -19.36
C ASP A 471 -6.72 -8.29 -19.68
N ALA A 472 -7.74 -7.78 -18.98
CA ALA A 472 -8.13 -6.38 -19.07
C ALA A 472 -7.05 -5.49 -18.43
N ARG A 473 -6.49 -4.56 -19.21
CA ARG A 473 -5.51 -3.59 -18.72
C ARG A 473 -6.18 -2.25 -18.41
N GLY A 474 -6.39 -1.98 -17.13
CA GLY A 474 -7.02 -0.74 -16.67
C GLY A 474 -6.21 0.50 -17.02
N SER A 475 -4.88 0.40 -17.01
CA SER A 475 -3.98 1.49 -17.41
C SER A 475 -4.11 1.84 -18.90
N LEU A 476 -4.28 0.85 -19.77
CA LEU A 476 -4.52 1.08 -21.19
C LEU A 476 -5.83 1.87 -21.42
N ASN A 477 -6.88 1.53 -20.67
CA ASN A 477 -8.14 2.27 -20.68
C ASN A 477 -7.96 3.72 -20.20
N PHE A 478 -7.16 3.91 -19.14
CA PHE A 478 -6.90 5.23 -18.57
C PHE A 478 -6.14 6.15 -19.53
N TYR A 479 -5.06 5.65 -20.16
CA TYR A 479 -4.22 6.43 -21.06
C TYR A 479 -4.84 6.65 -22.44
N SER A 480 -5.52 5.64 -22.98
CA SER A 480 -6.17 5.76 -24.30
C SER A 480 -7.48 6.54 -24.26
N ASP A 481 -8.12 6.65 -23.09
CA ASP A 481 -9.48 7.16 -22.91
C ASP A 481 -10.52 6.37 -23.74
N ARG A 482 -10.27 5.07 -23.90
CA ARG A 482 -11.10 4.12 -24.65
C ARG A 482 -11.38 2.90 -23.80
N GLN A 483 -12.49 2.24 -24.09
CA GLN A 483 -12.79 0.94 -23.48
C GLN A 483 -12.11 -0.16 -24.29
N VAL A 484 -11.07 -0.79 -23.74
CA VAL A 484 -10.39 -1.95 -24.34
C VAL A 484 -10.88 -3.21 -23.64
N ILE A 485 -11.49 -4.11 -24.41
CA ILE A 485 -12.13 -5.34 -23.90
C ILE A 485 -11.33 -6.54 -24.43
N PRO A 486 -10.73 -7.37 -23.57
CA PRO A 486 -10.10 -8.62 -24.00
C PRO A 486 -11.15 -9.62 -24.46
N GLN A 487 -10.87 -10.28 -25.56
CA GLN A 487 -11.76 -11.32 -26.12
C GLN A 487 -10.93 -12.45 -26.74
N SER A 488 -11.57 -13.60 -26.87
CA SER A 488 -11.00 -14.75 -27.58
C SER A 488 -10.85 -14.48 -29.07
N ILE A 489 -9.96 -15.19 -29.72
CA ILE A 489 -9.71 -15.01 -31.16
C ILE A 489 -10.99 -15.27 -31.98
N ASP A 490 -11.81 -16.24 -31.57
CA ASP A 490 -13.07 -16.57 -32.26
C ASP A 490 -14.09 -15.43 -32.14
N GLU A 491 -14.18 -14.79 -30.97
CA GLU A 491 -15.03 -13.63 -30.76
C GLU A 491 -14.54 -12.41 -31.55
N LEU A 492 -13.22 -12.19 -31.61
CA LEU A 492 -12.62 -11.14 -32.44
C LEU A 492 -12.95 -11.34 -33.92
N GLN A 493 -12.89 -12.57 -34.41
CA GLN A 493 -13.27 -12.92 -35.77
C GLN A 493 -14.76 -12.66 -36.03
N GLN A 494 -15.64 -13.00 -35.09
CA GLN A 494 -17.08 -12.72 -35.18
C GLN A 494 -17.34 -11.22 -35.23
N HIS A 495 -16.71 -10.42 -34.35
CA HIS A 495 -16.84 -8.96 -34.37
C HIS A 495 -16.39 -8.37 -35.69
N TRP A 496 -15.27 -8.90 -36.24
CA TRP A 496 -14.76 -8.45 -37.52
C TRP A 496 -15.72 -8.76 -38.68
N GLN A 497 -16.36 -9.90 -38.68
CA GLN A 497 -17.29 -10.30 -39.75
C GLN A 497 -18.63 -9.55 -39.69
N HIS A 498 -19.23 -9.42 -38.52
CA HIS A 498 -20.60 -8.96 -38.37
C HIS A 498 -20.79 -7.45 -38.23
N ASN A 499 -19.80 -6.75 -37.73
CA ASN A 499 -19.94 -5.31 -37.48
C ASN A 499 -19.39 -4.46 -38.63
N SER A 500 -20.04 -3.34 -38.92
CA SER A 500 -19.65 -2.40 -39.98
C SER A 500 -18.45 -1.55 -39.59
N THR A 501 -18.31 -1.22 -38.32
CA THR A 501 -17.18 -0.46 -37.76
C THR A 501 -16.63 -1.21 -36.55
N VAL A 502 -15.36 -1.64 -36.60
CA VAL A 502 -14.68 -2.38 -35.55
C VAL A 502 -13.25 -1.93 -35.40
N TYR A 503 -12.80 -1.83 -34.15
CA TYR A 503 -11.43 -1.54 -33.78
C TYR A 503 -10.86 -2.74 -33.04
N LEU A 504 -9.82 -3.36 -33.60
CA LEU A 504 -9.15 -4.51 -32.98
C LEU A 504 -7.71 -4.15 -32.62
N LEU A 505 -7.33 -4.45 -31.40
CA LEU A 505 -5.95 -4.40 -30.94
C LEU A 505 -5.42 -5.83 -30.81
N ILE A 506 -4.52 -6.24 -31.69
CA ILE A 506 -4.09 -7.62 -31.82
C ILE A 506 -2.57 -7.74 -31.74
N ASP A 507 -2.11 -8.81 -31.17
CA ASP A 507 -0.69 -9.20 -31.18
C ASP A 507 -0.32 -10.01 -32.44
N SER A 508 0.97 -10.23 -32.66
CA SER A 508 1.47 -10.97 -33.82
C SER A 508 0.89 -12.38 -33.95
N PRO A 509 0.76 -13.19 -32.87
CA PRO A 509 0.14 -14.51 -32.94
C PRO A 509 -1.35 -14.49 -33.31
N ALA A 510 -2.11 -13.50 -32.81
CA ALA A 510 -3.52 -13.35 -33.15
C ALA A 510 -3.70 -12.90 -34.60
N ARG A 511 -2.79 -12.06 -35.11
CA ARG A 511 -2.81 -11.62 -36.51
C ARG A 511 -2.71 -12.79 -37.49
N GLU A 512 -1.88 -13.80 -37.21
CA GLU A 512 -1.72 -14.96 -38.07
C GLU A 512 -2.98 -15.83 -38.15
N LYS A 513 -3.80 -15.80 -37.10
CA LYS A 513 -5.03 -16.59 -37.00
C LYS A 513 -6.26 -15.86 -37.52
N LEU A 514 -6.21 -14.53 -37.55
CA LEU A 514 -7.31 -13.68 -38.02
C LEU A 514 -7.07 -13.36 -39.50
N ASP A 515 -8.05 -13.66 -40.35
CA ASP A 515 -8.03 -13.32 -41.79
C ASP A 515 -8.36 -11.84 -41.99
N LEU A 516 -7.37 -10.98 -41.78
CA LEU A 516 -7.51 -9.52 -41.85
C LEU A 516 -6.86 -8.98 -43.13
N PRO A 517 -7.57 -8.13 -43.90
CA PRO A 517 -6.99 -7.48 -45.07
C PRO A 517 -5.88 -6.51 -44.66
N GLN A 518 -4.76 -6.51 -45.38
CA GLN A 518 -3.61 -5.64 -45.07
C GLN A 518 -3.94 -4.15 -45.06
N GLN A 519 -4.97 -3.73 -45.80
CA GLN A 519 -5.44 -2.34 -45.83
C GLN A 519 -6.13 -1.91 -44.54
N ALA A 520 -6.62 -2.84 -43.72
CA ALA A 520 -7.25 -2.54 -42.43
C ALA A 520 -6.25 -2.28 -41.30
N ILE A 521 -4.98 -2.61 -41.50
CA ILE A 521 -3.92 -2.47 -40.51
C ILE A 521 -3.38 -1.05 -40.53
N VAL A 522 -3.42 -0.39 -39.39
CA VAL A 522 -2.81 0.93 -39.22
C VAL A 522 -1.29 0.77 -39.23
N LYS A 523 -0.64 1.35 -40.21
CA LYS A 523 0.81 1.46 -40.29
C LYS A 523 1.22 2.82 -39.76
N ASP A 524 1.80 2.83 -38.58
CA ASP A 524 2.39 4.04 -38.00
C ASP A 524 3.85 3.72 -37.64
N ASP A 525 4.78 4.30 -38.39
CA ASP A 525 6.22 4.03 -38.26
C ASP A 525 6.79 4.41 -36.89
N GLN A 526 6.11 5.27 -36.13
CA GLN A 526 6.50 5.62 -34.78
C GLN A 526 6.26 4.50 -33.76
N PHE A 527 5.40 3.53 -34.08
CA PHE A 527 5.00 2.44 -33.17
C PHE A 527 5.44 1.05 -33.63
N ASN A 528 6.31 0.96 -34.65
CA ASN A 528 6.85 -0.30 -35.15
C ASN A 528 7.65 -1.12 -34.10
N SER A 529 7.98 -0.51 -32.96
CA SER A 529 8.66 -1.18 -31.84
C SER A 529 7.73 -1.98 -30.93
N THR A 530 6.41 -1.86 -31.10
CA THR A 530 5.43 -2.61 -30.30
C THR A 530 4.99 -3.88 -31.03
N ASN A 531 4.80 -4.97 -30.30
CA ASN A 531 4.25 -6.22 -30.86
C ASN A 531 2.73 -6.11 -31.15
N TRP A 532 2.13 -4.94 -30.90
CA TRP A 532 0.70 -4.70 -31.00
C TRP A 532 0.34 -3.94 -32.26
N ILE A 533 -0.74 -4.37 -32.90
CA ILE A 533 -1.24 -3.84 -34.16
C ILE A 533 -2.69 -3.41 -33.96
N LEU A 534 -2.99 -2.20 -34.44
CA LEU A 534 -4.37 -1.71 -34.48
C LEU A 534 -4.97 -1.99 -35.87
N ALA A 535 -6.04 -2.78 -35.93
CA ALA A 535 -6.79 -3.02 -37.15
C ALA A 535 -8.13 -2.28 -37.08
N ILE A 536 -8.47 -1.55 -38.14
CA ILE A 536 -9.67 -0.73 -38.26
C ILE A 536 -10.49 -1.21 -39.44
N LYS A 537 -11.74 -1.60 -39.19
CA LYS A 537 -12.76 -1.80 -40.21
C LYS A 537 -13.68 -0.60 -40.22
N ASN A 538 -13.74 0.12 -41.32
CA ASN A 538 -14.67 1.23 -41.52
C ASN A 538 -15.33 1.11 -42.87
N ASN A 539 -16.59 0.75 -42.92
CA ASN A 539 -17.35 0.59 -44.19
C ASN A 539 -17.84 1.93 -44.77
N SER A 540 -17.38 3.07 -44.26
CA SER A 540 -17.77 4.38 -44.79
C SER A 540 -17.05 4.80 -46.09
N SER A 541 -16.27 3.93 -46.72
CA SER A 541 -15.55 4.23 -48.00
C SER A 541 -16.30 3.88 -49.28
N VAL A 542 -17.63 3.66 -49.20
CA VAL A 542 -18.46 3.44 -50.41
C VAL A 542 -19.44 4.61 -50.58
N SER A 543 -18.97 5.82 -50.72
CA SER A 543 -19.71 6.92 -51.42
C SER A 543 -18.85 8.19 -51.55
N ALA A 544 -17.75 8.09 -52.27
CA ALA A 544 -17.14 9.28 -52.89
C ALA A 544 -16.96 8.94 -54.37
N ASN A 545 -18.06 8.94 -55.07
CA ASN A 545 -18.05 9.09 -56.50
C ASN A 545 -18.10 10.60 -56.79
N PRO A 546 -17.10 11.22 -57.39
CA PRO A 546 -17.20 12.59 -57.85
C PRO A 546 -17.90 12.57 -59.23
N ASN A 547 -19.12 13.09 -59.27
CA ASN A 547 -19.66 13.68 -60.51
C ASN A 547 -19.58 15.19 -60.41
#